data_77729a5921639ac63247d063becb321f
#
_entry.id   77729a5921639ac63247d063becb321f
#
_cell.length_a   1.000
_cell.length_b   1.000
_cell.length_c   1.000
_cell.angle_alpha   90.00
_cell.angle_beta   90.00
_cell.angle_gamma   90.00
#
_symmetry.space_group_name_H-M   'P 1'
#
loop_
_entity.id
_entity.type
_entity.pdbx_description
1 polymer ?
#
loop_
_entity_poly.entity_id
_entity_poly.type
_entity_poly.pdbx_seq_one_letter_code
_entity_poly.pdbx_strand_id
1 'polypeptide(L)'
;QTPYNLLLTMPMAMLVATILALGELGRHGELTAMKASGVSLYRVVAPILGFALLLSLGVLALGETVVPRLNERVNDVYEEEIRGEPPGRENFRGSFVYQNDEGYTYIVRALFVEEGVVPDSLAPPSPEEARAAAAADLAERRRAAGLGTEAAPDSAAEAPAEPEKHDPRPAVEASAEQVEIQRRFPDGTFLRINAPQMVWESTSETWVLRRGELRVFPQGEGERMYGFSLLRSARLTDPPAELLAEEKEPEEMSYQDLRAYIAKQERLGADTLTERVDLAMKVSYPFANVVIALFGVALIGSATHLGRRGGGMGFGLALFLTIVFWGFLRVSQGIGYGGGLPPAAAAWLANGIFGVVGLALLSRAKT
;
A
#
# COMPACT_ATOMS: atom_id res chain seq x y z
N GLN A 1 7.03 -3.51 10.66
CA GLN A 1 6.13 -2.65 11.49
C GLN A 1 6.87 -1.86 12.59
N THR A 2 8.11 -2.21 12.95
CA THR A 2 8.84 -1.56 14.05
C THR A 2 9.08 -0.04 13.84
N PRO A 3 9.48 0.46 12.66
CA PRO A 3 9.70 1.88 12.46
C PRO A 3 8.43 2.73 12.60
N TYR A 4 7.32 2.22 12.09
CA TYR A 4 6.01 2.88 12.20
C TYR A 4 5.54 2.94 13.67
N ASN A 5 5.66 1.83 14.42
CA ASN A 5 5.30 1.78 15.83
C ASN A 5 6.12 2.75 16.69
N LEU A 6 7.37 3.01 16.32
CA LEU A 6 8.22 3.98 17.02
C LEU A 6 7.66 5.40 16.86
N LEU A 7 7.21 5.79 15.66
CA LEU A 7 6.56 7.10 15.48
C LEU A 7 5.23 7.21 16.26
N LEU A 8 4.49 6.11 16.38
CA LEU A 8 3.24 6.07 17.15
C LEU A 8 3.45 6.30 18.66
N THR A 9 4.62 6.00 19.21
CA THR A 9 4.92 6.21 20.63
C THR A 9 5.42 7.62 20.96
N MET A 10 5.79 8.42 19.95
CA MET A 10 6.35 9.76 20.16
C MET A 10 5.46 10.71 20.96
N PRO A 11 4.13 10.80 20.73
CA PRO A 11 3.27 11.66 21.55
C PRO A 11 3.26 11.28 23.03
N MET A 12 3.32 9.98 23.33
CA MET A 12 3.41 9.49 24.71
C MET A 12 4.72 9.92 25.36
N ALA A 13 5.84 9.71 24.65
CA ALA A 13 7.16 10.12 25.13
C ALA A 13 7.22 11.65 25.38
N MET A 14 6.64 12.45 24.48
CA MET A 14 6.57 13.91 24.62
C MET A 14 5.75 14.35 25.81
N LEU A 15 4.62 13.70 26.11
CA LEU A 15 3.82 14.00 27.29
C LEU A 15 4.58 13.69 28.59
N VAL A 16 5.15 12.49 28.66
CA VAL A 16 5.95 12.07 29.82
C VAL A 16 7.12 13.03 30.05
N ALA A 17 7.87 13.35 29.00
CA ALA A 17 8.98 14.32 29.09
C ALA A 17 8.53 15.70 29.56
N THR A 18 7.41 16.20 29.04
CA THR A 18 6.84 17.50 29.44
C THR A 18 6.43 17.51 30.91
N ILE A 19 5.74 16.46 31.36
CA ILE A 19 5.25 16.37 32.75
C ILE A 19 6.41 16.18 33.72
N LEU A 20 7.41 15.36 33.38
CA LEU A 20 8.59 15.19 34.23
C LEU A 20 9.43 16.45 34.30
N ALA A 21 9.70 17.12 33.20
CA ALA A 21 10.47 18.36 33.18
C ALA A 21 9.83 19.47 34.00
N LEU A 22 8.54 19.75 33.77
CA LEU A 22 7.82 20.75 34.52
C LEU A 22 7.53 20.35 35.97
N GLY A 23 7.33 19.06 36.20
CA GLY A 23 7.16 18.50 37.56
C GLY A 23 8.43 18.69 38.40
N GLU A 24 9.61 18.49 37.81
CA GLU A 24 10.90 18.71 38.47
C GLU A 24 11.13 20.18 38.82
N LEU A 25 10.88 21.10 37.87
CA LEU A 25 10.90 22.54 38.14
C LEU A 25 9.91 22.96 39.23
N GLY A 26 8.73 22.35 39.24
CA GLY A 26 7.72 22.58 40.29
C GLY A 26 8.16 22.08 41.66
N ARG A 27 8.79 20.90 41.72
CA ARG A 27 9.25 20.27 42.96
C ARG A 27 10.36 21.06 43.65
N HIS A 28 11.30 21.62 42.89
CA HIS A 28 12.38 22.47 43.41
C HIS A 28 11.96 23.91 43.64
N GLY A 29 10.69 24.26 43.41
CA GLY A 29 10.17 25.62 43.57
C GLY A 29 10.63 26.63 42.52
N GLU A 30 11.40 26.17 41.51
CA GLU A 30 11.93 27.03 40.43
C GLU A 30 10.81 27.68 39.63
N LEU A 31 9.77 26.93 39.30
CA LEU A 31 8.59 27.48 38.60
C LEU A 31 7.91 28.56 39.40
N THR A 32 7.85 28.39 40.73
CA THR A 32 7.27 29.39 41.65
C THR A 32 8.20 30.61 41.75
N ALA A 33 9.50 30.45 41.85
CA ALA A 33 10.48 31.50 41.86
C ALA A 33 10.46 32.34 40.57
N MET A 34 10.39 31.68 39.41
CA MET A 34 10.26 32.33 38.09
C MET A 34 8.97 33.16 38.00
N LYS A 35 7.85 32.66 38.48
CA LYS A 35 6.59 33.40 38.54
C LYS A 35 6.68 34.60 39.52
N ALA A 36 7.33 34.41 40.66
CA ALA A 36 7.52 35.47 41.64
C ALA A 36 8.42 36.59 41.14
N SER A 37 9.39 36.29 40.23
CA SER A 37 10.22 37.26 39.56
C SER A 37 9.60 37.95 38.34
N GLY A 38 8.27 37.65 38.06
CA GLY A 38 7.53 38.29 36.97
C GLY A 38 7.71 37.60 35.60
N VAL A 39 8.32 36.40 35.57
CA VAL A 39 8.43 35.63 34.32
C VAL A 39 7.07 34.99 34.02
N SER A 40 6.49 35.32 32.85
CA SER A 40 5.20 34.74 32.46
C SER A 40 5.33 33.22 32.16
N LEU A 41 4.30 32.46 32.50
CA LEU A 41 4.24 31.02 32.20
C LEU A 41 4.44 30.73 30.69
N TYR A 42 3.92 31.61 29.83
CA TYR A 42 4.10 31.49 28.37
C TYR A 42 5.57 31.47 27.94
N ARG A 43 6.45 32.24 28.60
CA ARG A 43 7.89 32.26 28.30
C ARG A 43 8.58 30.97 28.71
N VAL A 44 8.13 30.32 29.81
CA VAL A 44 8.66 29.03 30.26
C VAL A 44 8.20 27.89 29.34
N VAL A 45 7.00 28.00 28.79
CA VAL A 45 6.35 26.98 27.98
C VAL A 45 6.75 27.06 26.50
N ALA A 46 7.06 28.25 26.01
CA ALA A 46 7.41 28.46 24.59
C ALA A 46 8.51 27.52 24.05
N PRO A 47 9.63 27.27 24.75
CA PRO A 47 10.64 26.32 24.27
C PRO A 47 10.13 24.89 24.21
N ILE A 48 9.25 24.46 25.13
CA ILE A 48 8.68 23.11 25.13
C ILE A 48 7.76 22.94 23.91
N LEU A 49 6.90 23.90 23.64
CA LEU A 49 6.02 23.88 22.46
C LEU A 49 6.80 24.03 21.16
N GLY A 50 7.87 24.83 21.16
CA GLY A 50 8.80 24.94 20.02
C GLY A 50 9.47 23.61 19.70
N PHE A 51 9.95 22.90 20.74
CA PHE A 51 10.52 21.57 20.57
C PHE A 51 9.47 20.55 20.12
N ALA A 52 8.25 20.58 20.68
CA ALA A 52 7.17 19.71 20.24
C ALA A 52 6.78 19.94 18.78
N LEU A 53 6.80 21.18 18.31
CA LEU A 53 6.57 21.51 16.91
C LEU A 53 7.69 20.99 16.00
N LEU A 54 8.95 21.20 16.40
CA LEU A 54 10.10 20.65 15.67
C LEU A 54 10.04 19.12 15.60
N LEU A 55 9.70 18.49 16.70
CA LEU A 55 9.51 17.04 16.74
C LEU A 55 8.36 16.59 15.82
N SER A 56 7.25 17.30 15.80
CA SER A 56 6.13 17.02 14.89
C SER A 56 6.53 17.11 13.42
N LEU A 57 7.26 18.14 13.05
CA LEU A 57 7.79 18.29 11.69
C LEU A 57 8.81 17.20 11.36
N GLY A 58 9.66 16.82 12.33
CA GLY A 58 10.59 15.71 12.20
C GLY A 58 9.88 14.38 11.99
N VAL A 59 8.84 14.08 12.78
CA VAL A 59 8.01 12.87 12.62
C VAL A 59 7.34 12.84 11.26
N LEU A 60 6.80 13.97 10.80
CA LEU A 60 6.19 14.09 9.47
C LEU A 60 7.22 13.77 8.37
N ALA A 61 8.40 14.38 8.45
CA ALA A 61 9.48 14.16 7.47
C ALA A 61 9.99 12.70 7.48
N LEU A 62 10.18 12.11 8.67
CA LEU A 62 10.61 10.73 8.83
C LEU A 62 9.56 9.75 8.30
N GLY A 63 8.28 10.01 8.59
CA GLY A 63 7.16 9.22 8.09
C GLY A 63 7.08 9.19 6.56
N GLU A 64 7.48 10.29 5.91
CA GLU A 64 7.46 10.41 4.46
C GLU A 64 8.70 9.82 3.77
N THR A 65 9.87 9.90 4.41
CA THR A 65 11.14 9.58 3.73
C THR A 65 11.83 8.31 4.23
N VAL A 66 11.73 8.03 5.52
CA VAL A 66 12.52 6.97 6.19
C VAL A 66 11.67 5.74 6.43
N VAL A 67 10.44 5.92 6.93
CA VAL A 67 9.57 4.79 7.27
C VAL A 67 9.27 3.88 6.08
N PRO A 68 8.90 4.38 4.89
CA PRO A 68 8.64 3.52 3.74
C PRO A 68 9.86 2.67 3.36
N ARG A 69 11.06 3.28 3.36
CA ARG A 69 12.32 2.58 3.02
C ARG A 69 12.73 1.53 4.07
N LEU A 70 12.45 1.81 5.35
CA LEU A 70 12.76 0.86 6.42
C LEU A 70 11.77 -0.30 6.44
N ASN A 71 10.50 -0.05 6.13
CA ASN A 71 9.50 -1.10 6.04
C ASN A 71 9.82 -2.08 4.89
N GLU A 72 10.25 -1.58 3.73
CA GLU A 72 10.74 -2.43 2.63
C GLU A 72 11.84 -3.38 3.12
N ARG A 73 12.89 -2.85 3.77
CA ARG A 73 13.99 -3.68 4.30
C ARG A 73 13.57 -4.64 5.41
N VAL A 74 12.60 -4.26 6.24
CA VAL A 74 12.08 -5.16 7.29
C VAL A 74 11.32 -6.32 6.68
N ASN A 75 10.57 -6.09 5.61
CA ASN A 75 9.85 -7.14 4.89
C ASN A 75 10.85 -8.08 4.21
N ASP A 76 11.89 -7.56 3.54
CA ASP A 76 12.95 -8.38 2.94
C ASP A 76 13.61 -9.31 3.98
N VAL A 77 14.05 -8.75 5.12
CA VAL A 77 14.68 -9.53 6.20
C VAL A 77 13.70 -10.53 6.84
N TYR A 78 12.42 -10.16 6.97
CA TYR A 78 11.42 -11.06 7.56
C TYR A 78 11.16 -12.27 6.66
N GLU A 79 11.14 -12.09 5.37
CA GLU A 79 10.96 -13.18 4.41
C GLU A 79 12.19 -14.08 4.32
N GLU A 80 13.40 -13.49 4.24
CA GLU A 80 14.65 -14.26 4.14
C GLU A 80 14.99 -14.99 5.43
N GLU A 81 15.00 -14.30 6.59
CA GLU A 81 15.53 -14.87 7.84
C GLU A 81 14.49 -15.60 8.67
N ILE A 82 13.21 -15.16 8.68
CA ILE A 82 12.18 -15.72 9.55
C ILE A 82 11.35 -16.78 8.83
N ARG A 83 10.98 -16.55 7.58
CA ARG A 83 10.27 -17.55 6.77
C ARG A 83 11.20 -18.60 6.20
N GLY A 84 12.53 -18.37 6.20
CA GLY A 84 13.50 -19.31 5.67
C GLY A 84 13.38 -19.48 4.16
N GLU A 85 12.89 -18.49 3.47
CA GLU A 85 12.76 -18.49 2.02
C GLU A 85 14.13 -18.25 1.40
N PRO A 86 14.58 -19.08 0.45
CA PRO A 86 15.93 -18.95 -0.11
C PRO A 86 16.08 -17.58 -0.79
N PRO A 87 17.26 -16.95 -0.67
CA PRO A 87 17.60 -15.76 -1.45
C PRO A 87 17.50 -16.11 -2.95
N GLY A 88 16.68 -15.40 -3.69
CA GLY A 88 16.38 -15.68 -5.10
C GLY A 88 14.87 -15.63 -5.42
N ARG A 89 14.03 -15.28 -4.47
CA ARG A 89 12.60 -15.07 -4.68
C ARG A 89 12.24 -13.72 -5.29
N GLU A 90 13.22 -12.91 -5.65
CA GLU A 90 12.99 -11.75 -6.53
C GLU A 90 12.24 -12.15 -7.82
N ASN A 91 12.20 -13.46 -8.10
CA ASN A 91 11.65 -14.06 -9.31
C ASN A 91 10.40 -14.93 -9.06
N PHE A 92 9.86 -14.97 -7.85
CA PHE A 92 8.67 -15.77 -7.52
C PHE A 92 7.70 -15.00 -6.63
N ARG A 93 6.41 -15.04 -6.98
CA ARG A 93 5.33 -14.55 -6.13
C ARG A 93 4.26 -15.65 -5.97
N GLY A 94 3.93 -15.99 -4.73
CA GLY A 94 2.85 -16.91 -4.39
C GLY A 94 1.48 -16.37 -4.74
N SER A 95 0.42 -16.93 -4.14
CA SER A 95 -0.95 -16.51 -4.43
C SER A 95 -1.18 -15.02 -4.14
N PHE A 96 -1.61 -14.27 -5.16
CA PHE A 96 -1.87 -12.83 -5.05
C PHE A 96 -3.05 -12.39 -5.94
N VAL A 97 -3.55 -11.21 -5.64
CA VAL A 97 -4.50 -10.47 -6.46
C VAL A 97 -3.84 -9.17 -6.88
N TYR A 98 -3.86 -8.86 -8.17
CA TYR A 98 -3.34 -7.63 -8.74
C TYR A 98 -4.40 -6.96 -9.60
N GLN A 99 -4.56 -5.65 -9.48
CA GLN A 99 -5.49 -4.88 -10.30
C GLN A 99 -4.73 -3.79 -11.06
N ASN A 100 -4.83 -3.85 -12.39
CA ASN A 100 -4.18 -2.85 -13.25
C ASN A 100 -5.01 -1.56 -13.39
N ASP A 101 -4.42 -0.54 -14.04
CA ASP A 101 -5.06 0.76 -14.28
C ASP A 101 -6.26 0.70 -15.23
N GLU A 102 -6.38 -0.35 -16.03
CA GLU A 102 -7.51 -0.58 -16.93
C GLU A 102 -8.69 -1.32 -16.26
N GLY A 103 -8.55 -1.73 -15.00
CA GLY A 103 -9.56 -2.44 -14.21
C GLY A 103 -9.60 -3.94 -14.47
N TYR A 104 -8.54 -4.53 -15.03
CA TYR A 104 -8.37 -5.98 -15.01
C TYR A 104 -7.86 -6.42 -13.65
N THR A 105 -8.53 -7.37 -13.03
CA THR A 105 -8.12 -8.00 -11.78
C THR A 105 -7.56 -9.37 -12.08
N TYR A 106 -6.28 -9.57 -11.79
CA TYR A 106 -5.57 -10.84 -11.90
C TYR A 106 -5.59 -11.53 -10.55
N ILE A 107 -6.09 -12.75 -10.52
CA ILE A 107 -6.02 -13.65 -9.37
C ILE A 107 -5.07 -14.76 -9.81
N VAL A 108 -3.88 -14.79 -9.25
CA VAL A 108 -2.79 -15.68 -9.67
C VAL A 108 -2.39 -16.55 -8.48
N ARG A 109 -2.23 -17.84 -8.70
CA ARG A 109 -1.78 -18.76 -7.65
C ARG A 109 -0.26 -18.77 -7.48
N ALA A 110 0.46 -18.68 -8.58
CA ALA A 110 1.93 -18.62 -8.57
C ALA A 110 2.42 -17.90 -9.81
N LEU A 111 3.39 -17.01 -9.62
CA LEU A 111 4.10 -16.30 -10.69
C LEU A 111 5.60 -16.61 -10.56
N PHE A 112 6.19 -17.00 -11.66
CA PHE A 112 7.61 -17.26 -11.81
C PHE A 112 8.17 -16.32 -12.86
N VAL A 113 9.27 -15.66 -12.56
CA VAL A 113 9.99 -14.76 -13.48
C VAL A 113 11.44 -15.27 -13.54
N GLU A 114 11.91 -15.68 -14.70
CA GLU A 114 13.29 -16.13 -14.90
C GLU A 114 13.99 -15.19 -15.89
N GLU A 115 15.14 -14.69 -15.52
CA GLU A 115 16.02 -14.01 -16.46
C GLU A 115 16.85 -15.07 -17.20
N GLY A 116 16.47 -15.36 -18.43
CA GLY A 116 17.40 -15.98 -19.41
C GLY A 116 17.46 -17.50 -19.47
N VAL A 117 16.57 -18.28 -18.85
CA VAL A 117 16.51 -19.74 -19.06
C VAL A 117 15.07 -20.22 -19.25
N VAL A 118 14.72 -20.59 -20.49
CA VAL A 118 13.45 -21.29 -20.77
C VAL A 118 13.62 -22.76 -20.42
N PRO A 119 12.80 -23.37 -19.55
CA PRO A 119 12.68 -24.82 -19.54
C PRO A 119 12.15 -25.29 -20.91
N ASP A 120 12.81 -26.29 -21.51
CA ASP A 120 12.42 -26.86 -22.82
C ASP A 120 10.93 -27.26 -22.91
N SER A 121 10.29 -27.54 -21.76
CA SER A 121 8.86 -27.81 -21.67
C SER A 121 7.95 -26.59 -21.82
N LEU A 122 8.49 -25.38 -21.74
CA LEU A 122 7.77 -24.10 -21.80
C LEU A 122 8.12 -23.28 -23.05
N ALA A 123 9.12 -23.72 -23.82
CA ALA A 123 9.50 -23.06 -25.07
C ALA A 123 8.28 -22.97 -26.00
N PRO A 124 8.01 -21.83 -26.61
CA PRO A 124 6.97 -21.74 -27.64
C PRO A 124 7.36 -22.74 -28.75
N PRO A 125 6.35 -23.47 -29.30
CA PRO A 125 6.65 -24.41 -30.38
C PRO A 125 7.40 -23.66 -31.47
N SER A 126 8.47 -24.29 -31.99
CA SER A 126 9.24 -23.72 -33.11
C SER A 126 8.29 -23.35 -34.25
N PRO A 127 8.63 -22.38 -35.09
CA PRO A 127 7.80 -22.03 -36.25
C PRO A 127 7.41 -23.23 -37.12
N GLU A 128 8.23 -24.27 -37.15
CA GLU A 128 7.92 -25.53 -37.82
C GLU A 128 6.89 -26.38 -37.05
N GLU A 129 7.03 -26.50 -35.74
CA GLU A 129 6.06 -27.20 -34.89
C GLU A 129 4.71 -26.50 -34.87
N ALA A 130 4.70 -25.16 -34.82
CA ALA A 130 3.48 -24.35 -34.91
C ALA A 130 2.78 -24.54 -36.26
N ARG A 131 3.54 -24.62 -37.36
CA ARG A 131 3.01 -24.90 -38.72
C ARG A 131 2.51 -26.34 -38.81
N ALA A 132 3.22 -27.29 -38.24
CA ALA A 132 2.83 -28.70 -38.22
C ALA A 132 1.53 -28.89 -37.38
N ALA A 133 1.43 -28.24 -36.22
CA ALA A 133 0.23 -28.28 -35.39
C ALA A 133 -0.97 -27.62 -36.08
N ALA A 134 -0.77 -26.48 -36.73
CA ALA A 134 -1.81 -25.81 -37.52
C ALA A 134 -2.24 -26.63 -38.73
N ALA A 135 -1.30 -27.30 -39.42
CA ALA A 135 -1.61 -28.20 -40.53
C ALA A 135 -2.37 -29.46 -40.06
N ALA A 136 -2.01 -29.99 -38.89
CA ALA A 136 -2.71 -31.14 -38.29
C ALA A 136 -4.15 -30.79 -37.90
N ASP A 137 -4.37 -29.63 -37.25
CA ASP A 137 -5.71 -29.14 -36.88
C ASP A 137 -6.57 -28.88 -38.15
N LEU A 138 -5.97 -28.30 -39.17
CA LEU A 138 -6.64 -28.09 -40.47
C LEU A 138 -7.01 -29.39 -41.14
N ALA A 139 -6.12 -30.41 -41.08
CA ALA A 139 -6.38 -31.73 -41.62
C ALA A 139 -7.47 -32.47 -40.89
N GLU A 140 -7.52 -32.33 -39.55
CA GLU A 140 -8.57 -32.88 -38.70
C GLU A 140 -9.93 -32.21 -38.98
N ARG A 141 -9.97 -30.90 -39.09
CA ARG A 141 -11.19 -30.15 -39.47
C ARG A 141 -11.68 -30.52 -40.88
N ARG A 142 -10.77 -30.72 -41.84
CA ARG A 142 -11.13 -31.19 -43.18
C ARG A 142 -11.67 -32.62 -43.19
N ARG A 143 -11.11 -33.51 -42.38
CA ARG A 143 -11.63 -34.88 -42.19
C ARG A 143 -13.02 -34.87 -41.56
N ALA A 144 -13.20 -34.02 -40.52
CA ALA A 144 -14.51 -33.84 -39.86
C ALA A 144 -15.56 -33.24 -40.79
N ALA A 145 -15.16 -32.41 -41.74
CA ALA A 145 -16.03 -31.79 -42.75
C ALA A 145 -16.26 -32.62 -44.00
N GLY A 146 -15.68 -33.86 -44.13
CA GLY A 146 -15.87 -34.74 -45.28
C GLY A 146 -15.25 -34.24 -46.57
N LEU A 147 -14.29 -33.32 -46.52
CA LEU A 147 -13.61 -32.76 -47.67
C LEU A 147 -12.29 -33.54 -47.93
N GLY A 148 -12.25 -34.26 -49.05
CA GLY A 148 -11.11 -35.11 -49.41
C GLY A 148 -9.77 -34.34 -49.53
N THR A 149 -8.69 -35.13 -49.34
CA THR A 149 -7.29 -34.69 -49.40
C THR A 149 -6.86 -34.40 -50.84
N GLU A 150 -6.90 -33.17 -51.30
CA GLU A 150 -6.15 -32.72 -52.46
C GLU A 150 -4.82 -32.09 -52.03
N ALA A 151 -3.74 -32.58 -52.64
CA ALA A 151 -2.35 -32.13 -52.38
C ALA A 151 -2.21 -30.65 -52.76
N ALA A 152 -1.49 -29.90 -51.94
CA ALA A 152 -1.12 -28.53 -52.21
C ALA A 152 -0.09 -28.46 -53.32
N PRO A 153 -0.14 -27.48 -54.24
CA PRO A 153 0.88 -27.27 -55.26
C PRO A 153 2.17 -26.70 -54.65
N ASP A 154 3.28 -27.29 -55.03
CA ASP A 154 4.63 -26.77 -54.83
C ASP A 154 4.74 -25.37 -55.45
N SER A 155 4.84 -24.36 -54.69
CA SER A 155 5.23 -23.02 -55.10
C SER A 155 6.43 -22.62 -54.25
N ALA A 156 7.61 -22.77 -54.84
CA ALA A 156 8.82 -22.15 -54.37
C ALA A 156 8.66 -20.63 -54.43
N ALA A 157 8.48 -20.01 -53.28
CA ALA A 157 8.56 -18.57 -53.15
C ALA A 157 9.86 -18.20 -52.44
N GLU A 158 10.60 -17.31 -53.11
CA GLU A 158 11.88 -16.71 -52.74
C GLU A 158 11.98 -16.40 -51.24
N ALA A 159 13.16 -16.68 -50.67
CA ALA A 159 13.53 -16.35 -49.31
C ALA A 159 13.48 -14.82 -49.11
N PRO A 160 12.75 -14.33 -48.08
CA PRO A 160 12.87 -12.94 -47.67
C PRO A 160 14.25 -12.72 -47.03
N ALA A 161 14.81 -11.54 -47.28
CA ALA A 161 16.08 -11.03 -46.75
C ALA A 161 16.31 -11.35 -45.27
N GLU A 162 17.57 -11.61 -44.93
CA GLU A 162 18.03 -11.82 -43.54
C GLU A 162 17.46 -10.71 -42.62
N PRO A 163 16.86 -11.08 -41.50
CA PRO A 163 16.45 -10.08 -40.50
C PRO A 163 17.71 -9.43 -39.91
N GLU A 164 17.73 -8.12 -39.89
CA GLU A 164 18.70 -7.31 -39.15
C GLU A 164 18.96 -7.93 -37.78
N LYS A 165 20.25 -8.08 -37.44
CA LYS A 165 20.71 -8.49 -36.14
C LYS A 165 20.20 -7.52 -35.11
N HIS A 166 19.04 -7.82 -34.54
CA HIS A 166 18.56 -7.18 -33.35
C HIS A 166 19.40 -7.68 -32.17
N ASP A 167 20.06 -6.75 -31.50
CA ASP A 167 20.80 -6.99 -30.26
C ASP A 167 19.85 -7.68 -29.28
N PRO A 168 20.13 -8.88 -28.76
CA PRO A 168 19.19 -9.56 -27.88
C PRO A 168 19.09 -8.80 -26.57
N ARG A 169 18.03 -8.04 -26.40
CA ARG A 169 17.60 -7.65 -25.04
C ARG A 169 17.39 -8.95 -24.27
N PRO A 170 17.86 -9.04 -23.00
CA PRO A 170 17.61 -10.22 -22.21
C PRO A 170 16.10 -10.48 -22.21
N ALA A 171 15.69 -11.61 -22.75
CA ALA A 171 14.29 -12.00 -22.77
C ALA A 171 13.88 -12.28 -21.32
N VAL A 172 13.08 -11.41 -20.74
CA VAL A 172 12.43 -11.68 -19.46
C VAL A 172 11.35 -12.71 -19.74
N GLU A 173 11.50 -13.89 -19.17
CA GLU A 173 10.52 -14.95 -19.28
C GLU A 173 9.75 -15.04 -17.98
N ALA A 174 8.43 -14.95 -18.06
CA ALA A 174 7.58 -15.11 -16.92
C ALA A 174 6.44 -16.08 -17.21
N SER A 175 6.11 -16.92 -16.25
CA SER A 175 4.97 -17.81 -16.32
C SER A 175 4.14 -17.73 -15.04
N ALA A 176 2.83 -17.75 -15.19
CA ALA A 176 1.90 -17.79 -14.06
C ALA A 176 0.99 -19.00 -14.16
N GLU A 177 0.72 -19.60 -13.00
CA GLU A 177 -0.13 -20.80 -12.89
C GLU A 177 -1.48 -20.47 -12.25
N GLN A 178 -2.52 -21.16 -12.71
CA GLN A 178 -3.90 -21.02 -12.24
C GLN A 178 -4.34 -19.57 -12.16
N VAL A 179 -4.46 -18.97 -13.34
CA VAL A 179 -4.78 -17.55 -13.50
C VAL A 179 -6.26 -17.38 -13.75
N GLU A 180 -6.88 -16.50 -12.98
CA GLU A 180 -8.20 -15.97 -13.24
C GLU A 180 -8.09 -14.46 -13.47
N ILE A 181 -8.59 -13.98 -14.61
CA ILE A 181 -8.63 -12.56 -14.94
C ILE A 181 -10.08 -12.12 -14.98
N GLN A 182 -10.40 -11.08 -14.24
CA GLN A 182 -11.75 -10.51 -14.17
C GLN A 182 -11.75 -9.05 -14.61
N ARG A 183 -12.83 -8.61 -15.24
CA ARG A 183 -13.08 -7.20 -15.54
C ARG A 183 -14.56 -6.90 -15.54
N ARG A 184 -14.93 -5.79 -14.92
CA ARG A 184 -16.28 -5.20 -15.05
C ARG A 184 -16.21 -3.98 -15.95
N PHE A 185 -17.05 -3.96 -16.98
CA PHE A 185 -17.15 -2.83 -17.91
C PHE A 185 -18.20 -1.81 -17.42
N PRO A 186 -18.12 -0.55 -17.87
CA PRO A 186 -19.09 0.50 -17.50
C PRO A 186 -20.53 0.21 -17.92
N ASP A 187 -20.72 -0.62 -18.96
CA ASP A 187 -22.04 -1.07 -19.45
C ASP A 187 -22.65 -2.18 -18.58
N GLY A 188 -21.99 -2.54 -17.48
CA GLY A 188 -22.41 -3.62 -16.57
C GLY A 188 -22.01 -5.02 -17.01
N THR A 189 -21.39 -5.18 -18.19
CA THR A 189 -20.84 -6.46 -18.65
C THR A 189 -19.71 -6.90 -17.72
N PHE A 190 -19.70 -8.18 -17.33
CA PHE A 190 -18.64 -8.79 -16.55
C PHE A 190 -17.93 -9.84 -17.40
N LEU A 191 -16.60 -9.77 -17.41
CA LEU A 191 -15.73 -10.71 -18.12
C LEU A 191 -14.90 -11.49 -17.10
N ARG A 192 -14.80 -12.80 -17.32
CA ARG A 192 -13.97 -13.70 -16.53
C ARG A 192 -13.21 -14.64 -17.45
N ILE A 193 -11.90 -14.70 -17.29
CA ILE A 193 -11.02 -15.60 -18.03
C ILE A 193 -10.37 -16.52 -17.00
N ASN A 194 -10.46 -17.82 -17.20
CA ASN A 194 -9.76 -18.81 -16.41
C ASN A 194 -8.78 -19.56 -17.30
N ALA A 195 -7.52 -19.64 -16.88
CA ALA A 195 -6.51 -20.41 -17.58
C ALA A 195 -5.58 -21.11 -16.57
N PRO A 196 -5.21 -22.37 -16.81
CA PRO A 196 -4.25 -23.07 -15.97
C PRO A 196 -2.84 -22.46 -16.07
N GLN A 197 -2.51 -21.80 -17.19
CA GLN A 197 -1.21 -21.22 -17.44
C GLN A 197 -1.31 -19.91 -18.22
N MET A 198 -0.49 -18.93 -17.84
CA MET A 198 -0.26 -17.67 -18.55
C MET A 198 1.24 -17.46 -18.69
N VAL A 199 1.71 -17.09 -19.88
CA VAL A 199 3.14 -16.93 -20.20
C VAL A 199 3.37 -15.54 -20.79
N TRP A 200 4.42 -14.86 -20.36
CA TRP A 200 4.84 -13.57 -20.92
C TRP A 200 5.58 -13.78 -22.23
N GLU A 201 5.18 -13.07 -23.25
CA GLU A 201 5.85 -13.05 -24.53
C GLU A 201 6.59 -11.71 -24.70
N SER A 202 7.90 -11.73 -24.47
CA SER A 202 8.73 -10.50 -24.48
C SER A 202 8.74 -9.80 -25.84
N THR A 203 8.52 -10.51 -26.94
CA THR A 203 8.50 -9.94 -28.30
C THR A 203 7.29 -9.08 -28.55
N SER A 204 6.13 -9.45 -27.99
CA SER A 204 4.86 -8.73 -28.14
C SER A 204 4.50 -7.90 -26.91
N GLU A 205 5.29 -8.01 -25.85
CA GLU A 205 5.04 -7.39 -24.53
C GLU A 205 3.61 -7.66 -24.03
N THR A 206 3.17 -8.92 -24.17
CA THR A 206 1.82 -9.32 -23.77
C THR A 206 1.80 -10.69 -23.09
N TRP A 207 0.79 -10.87 -22.24
CA TRP A 207 0.52 -12.18 -21.66
C TRP A 207 -0.29 -13.05 -22.61
N VAL A 208 0.12 -14.29 -22.72
CA VAL A 208 -0.52 -15.33 -23.52
C VAL A 208 -1.09 -16.40 -22.59
N LEU A 209 -2.41 -16.57 -22.59
CA LEU A 209 -3.07 -17.59 -21.79
C LEU A 209 -3.22 -18.89 -22.61
N ARG A 210 -2.91 -20.00 -21.95
CA ARG A 210 -2.94 -21.35 -22.57
C ARG A 210 -4.05 -22.20 -21.96
N ARG A 211 -4.84 -22.85 -22.83
CA ARG A 211 -5.90 -23.79 -22.47
C ARG A 211 -6.84 -23.26 -21.38
N GLY A 212 -7.84 -22.51 -21.76
CA GLY A 212 -8.74 -21.89 -20.78
C GLY A 212 -10.13 -21.65 -21.32
N GLU A 213 -10.90 -20.95 -20.52
CA GLU A 213 -12.26 -20.53 -20.83
C GLU A 213 -12.44 -19.04 -20.59
N LEU A 214 -13.14 -18.40 -21.52
CA LEU A 214 -13.58 -17.03 -21.43
C LEU A 214 -15.09 -17.04 -21.19
N ARG A 215 -15.53 -16.44 -20.10
CA ARG A 215 -16.94 -16.26 -19.75
C ARG A 215 -17.28 -14.77 -19.81
N VAL A 216 -18.32 -14.46 -20.51
CA VAL A 216 -18.86 -13.11 -20.64
C VAL A 216 -20.28 -13.09 -20.10
N PHE A 217 -20.56 -12.19 -19.18
CA PHE A 217 -21.85 -11.96 -18.56
C PHE A 217 -22.38 -10.59 -18.97
N PRO A 218 -23.07 -10.46 -20.14
CA PRO A 218 -23.67 -9.22 -20.55
C PRO A 218 -24.79 -8.80 -19.61
N GLN A 219 -25.03 -7.50 -19.45
CA GLN A 219 -26.13 -7.03 -18.62
C GLN A 219 -27.50 -7.43 -19.25
N GLY A 220 -28.28 -8.21 -18.52
CA GLY A 220 -29.63 -8.63 -18.97
C GLY A 220 -29.67 -9.81 -19.95
N GLU A 221 -28.54 -10.38 -20.31
CA GLU A 221 -28.45 -11.58 -21.16
C GLU A 221 -27.83 -12.75 -20.39
N GLY A 222 -27.97 -13.98 -20.92
CA GLY A 222 -27.37 -15.17 -20.33
C GLY A 222 -25.84 -15.21 -20.48
N GLU A 223 -25.20 -16.08 -19.70
CA GLU A 223 -23.76 -16.36 -19.77
C GLU A 223 -23.38 -16.87 -21.17
N ARG A 224 -22.26 -16.34 -21.69
CA ARG A 224 -21.62 -16.84 -22.92
C ARG A 224 -20.25 -17.37 -22.56
N MET A 225 -19.98 -18.63 -22.88
CA MET A 225 -18.72 -19.31 -22.59
C MET A 225 -18.00 -19.68 -23.90
N TYR A 226 -16.71 -19.38 -23.97
CA TYR A 226 -15.82 -19.69 -25.08
C TYR A 226 -14.59 -20.42 -24.57
N GLY A 227 -14.36 -21.65 -25.02
CA GLY A 227 -13.11 -22.36 -24.76
C GLY A 227 -12.02 -21.92 -25.75
N PHE A 228 -10.80 -21.79 -25.27
CA PHE A 228 -9.65 -21.47 -26.11
C PHE A 228 -8.45 -22.39 -25.83
N SER A 229 -7.68 -22.70 -26.85
CA SER A 229 -6.38 -23.34 -26.69
C SER A 229 -5.25 -22.33 -26.43
N LEU A 230 -5.38 -21.11 -27.01
CA LEU A 230 -4.48 -20.00 -26.84
C LEU A 230 -5.28 -18.71 -26.96
N LEU A 231 -5.09 -17.81 -26.00
CA LEU A 231 -5.71 -16.48 -26.01
C LEU A 231 -4.61 -15.42 -25.87
N ARG A 232 -4.49 -14.58 -26.88
CA ARG A 232 -3.68 -13.36 -26.86
C ARG A 232 -4.58 -12.16 -26.78
N SER A 233 -4.24 -11.20 -25.94
CA SER A 233 -4.96 -9.94 -25.86
C SER A 233 -3.97 -8.79 -25.79
N ALA A 234 -4.12 -7.83 -26.69
CA ALA A 234 -3.34 -6.59 -26.68
C ALA A 234 -3.61 -5.69 -25.44
N ARG A 235 -4.43 -6.14 -24.52
CA ARG A 235 -4.78 -5.42 -23.28
C ARG A 235 -4.18 -6.04 -22.03
N LEU A 236 -3.52 -7.19 -22.16
CA LEU A 236 -2.83 -7.86 -21.05
C LEU A 236 -1.33 -7.58 -21.22
N THR A 237 -0.96 -6.32 -21.00
CA THR A 237 0.39 -5.77 -21.22
C THR A 237 1.11 -5.41 -19.93
N ASP A 238 0.53 -5.76 -18.79
CA ASP A 238 1.14 -5.49 -17.47
C ASP A 238 2.46 -6.26 -17.37
N PRO A 239 3.63 -5.59 -17.21
CA PRO A 239 4.91 -6.28 -17.19
C PRO A 239 5.02 -7.24 -16.00
N PRO A 240 5.75 -8.37 -16.15
CA PRO A 240 5.97 -9.32 -15.05
C PRO A 240 6.48 -8.68 -13.76
N ALA A 241 7.31 -7.65 -13.85
CA ALA A 241 7.83 -6.91 -12.71
C ALA A 241 6.74 -6.22 -11.89
N GLU A 242 5.67 -5.74 -12.52
CA GLU A 242 4.53 -5.13 -11.80
C GLU A 242 3.69 -6.19 -11.07
N LEU A 243 3.52 -7.36 -11.70
CA LEU A 243 2.80 -8.47 -11.07
C LEU A 243 3.63 -9.09 -9.93
N LEU A 244 4.95 -9.03 -10.03
CA LEU A 244 5.87 -9.52 -9.01
C LEU A 244 5.92 -8.58 -7.79
N ALA A 245 5.79 -7.28 -8.02
CA ALA A 245 5.84 -6.28 -6.96
C ALA A 245 4.73 -6.52 -5.93
N GLU A 246 5.10 -6.65 -4.66
CA GLU A 246 4.11 -6.71 -3.59
C GLU A 246 3.38 -5.38 -3.47
N GLU A 247 2.06 -5.45 -3.40
CA GLU A 247 1.24 -4.27 -3.14
C GLU A 247 1.44 -3.86 -1.68
N LYS A 248 2.04 -2.68 -1.46
CA LYS A 248 2.29 -2.16 -0.12
C LYS A 248 0.97 -1.93 0.60
N GLU A 249 0.92 -2.26 1.87
CA GLU A 249 -0.23 -1.90 2.69
C GLU A 249 -0.36 -0.36 2.78
N PRO A 250 -1.59 0.20 2.75
CA PRO A 250 -1.82 1.65 2.84
C PRO A 250 -1.10 2.32 4.02
N GLU A 251 -0.90 1.59 5.11
CA GLU A 251 -0.19 2.05 6.31
C GLU A 251 1.31 2.25 6.06
N GLU A 252 1.90 1.45 5.18
CA GLU A 252 3.34 1.46 4.84
C GLU A 252 3.68 2.47 3.73
N MET A 253 2.69 2.89 2.95
CA MET A 253 2.87 3.87 1.87
C MET A 253 3.29 5.24 2.40
N SER A 254 4.06 6.01 1.62
CA SER A 254 4.21 7.43 1.88
C SER A 254 2.88 8.18 1.67
N TYR A 255 2.80 9.44 2.08
CA TYR A 255 1.62 10.27 1.80
C TYR A 255 1.34 10.38 0.30
N GLN A 256 2.40 10.51 -0.51
CA GLN A 256 2.27 10.66 -1.96
C GLN A 256 1.82 9.35 -2.61
N ASP A 257 2.39 8.22 -2.20
CA ASP A 257 2.03 6.90 -2.70
C ASP A 257 0.58 6.55 -2.34
N LEU A 258 0.19 6.77 -1.08
CA LEU A 258 -1.18 6.54 -0.64
C LEU A 258 -2.19 7.43 -1.37
N ARG A 259 -1.82 8.68 -1.65
CA ARG A 259 -2.66 9.59 -2.45
C ARG A 259 -2.82 9.10 -3.89
N ALA A 260 -1.75 8.60 -4.51
CA ALA A 260 -1.78 8.03 -5.85
C ALA A 260 -2.60 6.73 -5.88
N TYR A 261 -2.43 5.89 -4.87
CA TYR A 261 -3.21 4.67 -4.67
C TYR A 261 -4.71 4.97 -4.57
N ILE A 262 -5.12 5.92 -3.72
CA ILE A 262 -6.52 6.35 -3.60
C ILE A 262 -7.07 6.81 -4.95
N ALA A 263 -6.31 7.64 -5.67
CA ALA A 263 -6.75 8.15 -6.98
C ALA A 263 -6.89 7.03 -8.02
N LYS A 264 -6.06 5.97 -7.94
CA LYS A 264 -6.18 4.76 -8.76
C LYS A 264 -7.45 3.99 -8.40
N GLN A 265 -7.66 3.70 -7.12
CA GLN A 265 -8.81 2.94 -6.63
C GLN A 265 -10.15 3.64 -6.94
N GLU A 266 -10.22 4.97 -6.80
CA GLU A 266 -11.41 5.76 -7.14
C GLU A 266 -11.74 5.68 -8.64
N ARG A 267 -10.72 5.72 -9.52
CA ARG A 267 -10.93 5.52 -10.96
C ARG A 267 -11.50 4.15 -11.29
N LEU A 268 -11.14 3.14 -10.49
CA LEU A 268 -11.63 1.77 -10.62
C LEU A 268 -13.00 1.55 -9.97
N GLY A 269 -13.56 2.59 -9.32
CA GLY A 269 -14.88 2.56 -8.69
C GLY A 269 -14.88 1.92 -7.31
N ALA A 270 -13.71 1.75 -6.68
CA ALA A 270 -13.61 1.25 -5.31
C ALA A 270 -14.00 2.33 -4.29
N ASP A 271 -14.55 1.90 -3.16
CA ASP A 271 -14.75 2.77 -2.01
C ASP A 271 -13.40 2.97 -1.31
N THR A 272 -12.96 4.21 -1.20
CA THR A 272 -11.66 4.60 -0.63
C THR A 272 -11.80 5.41 0.65
N LEU A 273 -12.94 5.29 1.33
CA LEU A 273 -13.20 6.10 2.52
C LEU A 273 -12.19 5.84 3.64
N THR A 274 -11.82 4.58 3.85
CA THR A 274 -10.84 4.17 4.86
C THR A 274 -9.47 4.77 4.58
N GLU A 275 -8.99 4.60 3.36
CA GLU A 275 -7.68 5.09 2.91
C GLU A 275 -7.60 6.62 2.94
N ARG A 276 -8.71 7.32 2.67
CA ARG A 276 -8.80 8.79 2.79
C ARG A 276 -8.70 9.26 4.24
N VAL A 277 -9.26 8.50 5.18
CA VAL A 277 -9.10 8.78 6.62
C VAL A 277 -7.64 8.56 7.02
N ASP A 278 -7.00 7.47 6.57
CA ASP A 278 -5.60 7.17 6.87
C ASP A 278 -4.66 8.21 6.26
N LEU A 279 -4.93 8.67 5.04
CA LEU A 279 -4.19 9.77 4.41
C LEU A 279 -4.25 11.06 5.25
N ALA A 280 -5.44 11.40 5.78
CA ALA A 280 -5.61 12.55 6.66
C ALA A 280 -4.91 12.34 8.02
N MET A 281 -4.90 11.10 8.53
CA MET A 281 -4.19 10.72 9.75
C MET A 281 -2.67 10.86 9.62
N LYS A 282 -2.08 10.54 8.46
CA LYS A 282 -0.63 10.75 8.21
C LYS A 282 -0.18 12.20 8.47
N VAL A 283 -1.07 13.15 8.19
CA VAL A 283 -0.79 14.58 8.45
C VAL A 283 -1.14 14.98 9.89
N SER A 284 -2.30 14.57 10.39
CA SER A 284 -2.79 15.04 11.70
C SER A 284 -2.03 14.43 12.88
N TYR A 285 -1.61 13.16 12.75
CA TYR A 285 -1.00 12.40 13.82
C TYR A 285 0.32 13.02 14.36
N PRO A 286 1.28 13.47 13.53
CA PRO A 286 2.48 14.14 14.02
C PRO A 286 2.18 15.35 14.92
N PHE A 287 1.12 16.10 14.65
CA PHE A 287 0.74 17.26 15.45
C PHE A 287 0.17 16.90 16.83
N ALA A 288 -0.15 15.63 17.08
CA ALA A 288 -0.49 15.16 18.42
C ALA A 288 0.61 15.48 19.44
N ASN A 289 1.90 15.49 19.04
CA ASN A 289 3.01 15.88 19.93
C ASN A 289 2.82 17.28 20.50
N VAL A 290 2.44 18.26 19.65
CA VAL A 290 2.20 19.63 20.06
C VAL A 290 0.98 19.74 20.98
N VAL A 291 -0.12 19.09 20.59
CA VAL A 291 -1.38 19.13 21.34
C VAL A 291 -1.20 18.51 22.71
N ILE A 292 -0.55 17.36 22.80
CA ILE A 292 -0.32 16.64 24.05
C ILE A 292 0.67 17.40 24.93
N ALA A 293 1.73 18.01 24.38
CA ALA A 293 2.64 18.87 25.11
C ALA A 293 1.92 20.09 25.68
N LEU A 294 1.09 20.77 24.87
CA LEU A 294 0.27 21.91 25.29
C LEU A 294 -0.65 21.51 26.46
N PHE A 295 -1.31 20.37 26.34
CA PHE A 295 -2.19 19.85 27.37
C PHE A 295 -1.43 19.54 28.67
N GLY A 296 -0.29 18.86 28.57
CA GLY A 296 0.60 18.56 29.71
C GLY A 296 1.08 19.79 30.44
N VAL A 297 1.51 20.81 29.70
CA VAL A 297 1.92 22.12 30.23
C VAL A 297 0.77 22.83 30.94
N ALA A 298 -0.39 22.89 30.30
CA ALA A 298 -1.57 23.55 30.84
C ALA A 298 -2.02 22.91 32.16
N LEU A 299 -1.93 21.59 32.25
CA LEU A 299 -2.32 20.84 33.43
C LEU A 299 -1.40 21.13 34.62
N ILE A 300 -0.08 21.14 34.44
CA ILE A 300 0.89 21.46 35.48
C ILE A 300 0.82 22.95 35.85
N GLY A 301 0.65 23.81 34.87
CA GLY A 301 0.54 25.25 35.07
C GLY A 301 -0.65 25.67 35.88
N SER A 302 -1.79 24.95 35.77
CA SER A 302 -3.04 25.19 36.53
C SER A 302 -3.08 24.52 37.90
N ALA A 303 -2.32 23.45 38.10
CA ALA A 303 -2.37 22.64 39.32
C ALA A 303 -1.08 22.76 40.15
N THR A 304 -0.95 23.89 40.89
CA THR A 304 0.18 24.16 41.80
C THR A 304 0.42 23.07 42.85
N HIS A 305 -0.59 22.25 43.14
CA HIS A 305 -0.50 21.14 44.12
C HIS A 305 0.02 19.82 43.54
N LEU A 306 -0.05 19.60 42.23
CA LEU A 306 0.43 18.37 41.59
C LEU A 306 1.97 18.32 41.52
N GLY A 307 2.63 19.45 41.33
CA GLY A 307 4.11 19.52 41.33
C GLY A 307 4.75 19.21 42.69
N ARG A 308 4.01 19.36 43.82
CA ARG A 308 4.54 19.10 45.16
C ARG A 308 4.39 17.63 45.62
N ARG A 309 3.60 16.79 44.93
CA ARG A 309 3.30 15.40 45.36
C ARG A 309 4.17 14.30 44.78
N GLY A 310 5.25 14.65 44.09
CA GLY A 310 6.26 13.68 43.63
C GLY A 310 6.01 13.11 42.21
N GLY A 311 7.10 12.68 41.55
CA GLY A 311 7.11 12.27 40.14
C GLY A 311 6.17 11.12 39.78
N GLY A 312 5.83 10.21 40.72
CA GLY A 312 4.94 9.08 40.44
C GLY A 312 3.50 9.48 40.12
N MET A 313 2.97 10.55 40.75
CA MET A 313 1.62 11.03 40.46
C MET A 313 1.53 11.75 39.12
N GLY A 314 2.59 12.46 38.74
CA GLY A 314 2.70 13.09 37.42
C GLY A 314 2.78 12.05 36.30
N PHE A 315 3.54 10.99 36.51
CA PHE A 315 3.65 9.90 35.54
C PHE A 315 2.32 9.15 35.36
N GLY A 316 1.62 8.83 36.45
CA GLY A 316 0.31 8.18 36.38
C GLY A 316 -0.72 9.01 35.63
N LEU A 317 -0.70 10.35 35.86
CA LEU A 317 -1.55 11.27 35.12
C LEU A 317 -1.21 11.35 33.65
N ALA A 318 0.10 11.38 33.30
CA ALA A 318 0.56 11.36 31.91
C ALA A 318 0.04 10.11 31.18
N LEU A 319 0.22 8.95 31.81
CA LEU A 319 -0.23 7.68 31.25
C LEU A 319 -1.75 7.67 31.05
N PHE A 320 -2.52 8.11 32.03
CA PHE A 320 -3.97 8.19 31.94
C PHE A 320 -4.41 9.10 30.78
N LEU A 321 -3.84 10.30 30.68
CA LEU A 321 -4.16 11.24 29.61
C LEU A 321 -3.78 10.72 28.22
N THR A 322 -2.67 10.01 28.11
CA THR A 322 -2.27 9.35 26.87
C THR A 322 -3.31 8.32 26.44
N ILE A 323 -3.78 7.48 27.38
CA ILE A 323 -4.82 6.48 27.11
C ILE A 323 -6.11 7.15 26.65
N VAL A 324 -6.53 8.23 27.34
CA VAL A 324 -7.74 8.98 26.97
C VAL A 324 -7.59 9.60 25.58
N PHE A 325 -6.47 10.25 25.27
CA PHE A 325 -6.19 10.82 23.96
C PHE A 325 -6.23 9.75 22.86
N TRP A 326 -5.55 8.62 23.09
CA TRP A 326 -5.54 7.49 22.14
C TRP A 326 -6.94 6.90 21.93
N GLY A 327 -7.71 6.77 23.01
CA GLY A 327 -9.10 6.33 22.93
C GLY A 327 -9.93 7.25 22.03
N PHE A 328 -9.83 8.57 22.23
CA PHE A 328 -10.49 9.56 21.37
C PHE A 328 -10.03 9.48 19.93
N LEU A 329 -8.73 9.33 19.69
CA LEU A 329 -8.17 9.20 18.35
C LEU A 329 -8.74 7.98 17.62
N ARG A 330 -8.76 6.81 18.28
CA ARG A 330 -9.29 5.56 17.70
C ARG A 330 -10.80 5.61 17.48
N VAL A 331 -11.56 6.21 18.41
CA VAL A 331 -13.01 6.39 18.23
C VAL A 331 -13.28 7.32 17.05
N SER A 332 -12.57 8.44 16.95
CA SER A 332 -12.69 9.41 15.85
C SER A 332 -12.37 8.75 14.50
N GLN A 333 -11.28 7.98 14.42
CA GLN A 333 -10.90 7.22 13.25
C GLN A 333 -11.98 6.21 12.85
N GLY A 334 -12.49 5.43 13.81
CA GLY A 334 -13.56 4.46 13.56
C GLY A 334 -14.86 5.09 13.04
N ILE A 335 -15.25 6.27 13.56
CA ILE A 335 -16.39 7.03 13.05
C ILE A 335 -16.13 7.47 11.59
N GLY A 336 -14.89 7.87 11.28
CA GLY A 336 -14.47 8.24 9.93
C GLY A 336 -14.57 7.07 8.95
N TYR A 337 -14.08 5.88 9.34
CA TYR A 337 -14.17 4.65 8.54
C TYR A 337 -15.62 4.24 8.26
N GLY A 338 -16.51 4.47 9.22
CA GLY A 338 -17.95 4.22 9.05
C GLY A 338 -18.71 5.31 8.29
N GLY A 339 -18.03 6.35 7.79
CA GLY A 339 -18.66 7.45 7.04
C GLY A 339 -19.42 8.45 7.91
N GLY A 340 -19.36 8.34 9.24
CA GLY A 340 -20.03 9.24 10.18
C GLY A 340 -19.40 10.63 10.27
N LEU A 341 -18.14 10.77 9.82
CA LEU A 341 -17.40 12.03 9.75
C LEU A 341 -16.62 12.13 8.44
N PRO A 342 -16.48 13.34 7.88
CA PRO A 342 -15.53 13.55 6.77
C PRO A 342 -14.11 13.15 7.17
N PRO A 343 -13.28 12.58 6.26
CA PRO A 343 -11.93 12.08 6.57
C PRO A 343 -11.06 13.07 7.33
N ALA A 344 -11.00 14.33 6.89
CA ALA A 344 -10.25 15.38 7.59
C ALA A 344 -10.77 15.66 8.98
N ALA A 345 -12.10 15.70 9.18
CA ALA A 345 -12.69 15.91 10.50
C ALA A 345 -12.38 14.74 11.45
N ALA A 346 -12.50 13.50 10.97
CA ALA A 346 -12.15 12.31 11.75
C ALA A 346 -10.68 12.33 12.19
N ALA A 347 -9.77 12.74 11.33
CA ALA A 347 -8.34 12.80 11.63
C ALA A 347 -7.97 13.90 12.64
N TRP A 348 -8.65 15.05 12.62
CA TRP A 348 -8.29 16.20 13.44
C TRP A 348 -9.13 16.36 14.71
N LEU A 349 -10.19 15.57 14.90
CA LEU A 349 -11.14 15.74 16.02
C LEU A 349 -10.46 15.61 17.40
N ALA A 350 -9.64 14.58 17.58
CA ALA A 350 -8.90 14.40 18.84
C ALA A 350 -7.96 15.58 19.09
N ASN A 351 -7.13 15.95 18.09
CA ASN A 351 -6.24 17.09 18.16
C ASN A 351 -6.98 18.40 18.45
N GLY A 352 -8.13 18.60 17.83
CA GLY A 352 -8.96 19.79 18.04
C GLY A 352 -9.51 19.87 19.45
N ILE A 353 -10.13 18.80 19.98
CA ILE A 353 -10.70 18.77 21.33
C ILE A 353 -9.61 19.02 22.37
N PHE A 354 -8.52 18.24 22.33
CA PHE A 354 -7.44 18.37 23.30
C PHE A 354 -6.68 19.69 23.16
N GLY A 355 -6.52 20.19 21.92
CA GLY A 355 -5.92 21.50 21.67
C GLY A 355 -6.73 22.64 22.28
N VAL A 356 -8.05 22.67 22.06
CA VAL A 356 -8.96 23.68 22.64
C VAL A 356 -8.97 23.60 24.17
N VAL A 357 -9.09 22.40 24.73
CA VAL A 357 -9.05 22.23 26.19
C VAL A 357 -7.69 22.65 26.76
N GLY A 358 -6.58 22.28 26.11
CA GLY A 358 -5.24 22.67 26.51
C GLY A 358 -5.05 24.20 26.49
N LEU A 359 -5.50 24.88 25.45
CA LEU A 359 -5.46 26.34 25.35
C LEU A 359 -6.34 27.01 26.42
N ALA A 360 -7.55 26.49 26.65
CA ALA A 360 -8.44 26.99 27.66
C ALA A 360 -7.88 26.86 29.10
N LEU A 361 -7.24 25.73 29.40
CA LEU A 361 -6.53 25.51 30.65
C LEU A 361 -5.31 26.43 30.78
N LEU A 362 -4.54 26.58 29.76
CA LEU A 362 -3.34 27.45 29.73
C LEU A 362 -3.74 28.92 29.94
N SER A 363 -4.83 29.40 29.32
CA SER A 363 -5.32 30.78 29.49
C SER A 363 -5.84 31.07 30.90
N ARG A 364 -6.29 30.03 31.60
CA ARG A 364 -6.74 30.14 33.01
C ARG A 364 -5.60 29.93 34.01
N ALA A 365 -4.46 29.42 33.57
CA ALA A 365 -3.30 29.30 34.43
C ALA A 365 -2.81 30.71 34.83
N LYS A 366 -2.85 31.01 36.13
CA LYS A 366 -2.39 32.33 36.62
C LYS A 366 -0.95 32.55 36.23
N THR A 367 -0.75 33.55 35.40
CA THR A 367 0.57 34.10 35.01
C THR A 367 1.19 34.87 36.17
#